data_640020143e924c7976f1af48bc15319e
#
_entry.id   640020143e924c7976f1af48bc15319e
#
_cell.length_a   1.000
_cell.length_b   1.000
_cell.length_c   1.000
_cell.angle_alpha   90.00
_cell.angle_beta   90.00
_cell.angle_gamma   90.00
#
_symmetry.space_group_name_H-M   'P 1'
#
loop_
_entity.id
_entity.type
_entity.pdbx_description
1 polymer ?
#
loop_
_entity_poly.entity_id
_entity_poly.type
_entity_poly.pdbx_seq_one_letter_code
_entity_poly.pdbx_strand_id
1 'polypeptide(L)'
;MFSIQNVIFKFLPQSIFDNMVFNKKDTFILGKSMKKLDFSNTVQKIKCPTFIVCGEKDSANIKSAYYLSENIKNAKLKIIKNTGHVVNEEKPQILAKVLEQFYKEF
;
A
#
# COMPACT_ATOMS: atom_id res chain seq x y z
N MET A 1 -6.76 -4.00 -11.32
CA MET A 1 -5.66 -4.57 -10.50
C MET A 1 -6.10 -5.74 -9.66
N PHE A 2 -7.06 -5.57 -8.75
CA PHE A 2 -7.56 -6.67 -7.91
C PHE A 2 -8.22 -7.81 -8.68
N SER A 3 -8.86 -7.56 -9.82
CA SER A 3 -9.48 -8.62 -10.63
C SER A 3 -8.43 -9.61 -11.17
N ILE A 4 -7.26 -9.13 -11.58
CA ILE A 4 -6.16 -9.99 -12.03
C ILE A 4 -5.61 -10.79 -10.84
N GLN A 5 -5.43 -10.14 -9.69
CA GLN A 5 -4.97 -10.80 -8.46
C GLN A 5 -5.94 -11.90 -8.02
N ASN A 6 -7.24 -11.64 -8.11
CA ASN A 6 -8.25 -12.65 -7.78
C ASN A 6 -8.16 -13.88 -8.70
N VAL A 7 -7.92 -13.68 -9.99
CA VAL A 7 -7.71 -14.77 -10.94
C VAL A 7 -6.47 -15.57 -10.57
N ILE A 8 -5.36 -14.88 -10.25
CA ILE A 8 -4.11 -15.53 -9.84
C ILE A 8 -4.33 -16.36 -8.57
N PHE A 9 -4.95 -15.79 -7.54
CA PHE A 9 -5.22 -16.51 -6.28
C PHE A 9 -6.07 -17.74 -6.49
N LYS A 10 -7.04 -17.70 -7.41
CA LYS A 10 -7.89 -18.84 -7.72
C LYS A 10 -7.11 -20.05 -8.19
N PHE A 11 -6.02 -19.84 -8.94
CA PHE A 11 -5.21 -20.91 -9.51
C PHE A 11 -3.99 -21.28 -8.67
N LEU A 12 -3.68 -20.54 -7.60
CA LEU A 12 -2.56 -20.87 -6.72
C LEU A 12 -2.89 -22.09 -5.86
N PRO A 13 -1.92 -23.00 -5.63
CA PRO A 13 -2.15 -24.16 -4.77
C PRO A 13 -2.27 -23.73 -3.30
N GLN A 14 -3.02 -24.52 -2.53
CA GLN A 14 -3.22 -24.26 -1.09
C GLN A 14 -1.90 -24.19 -0.32
N SER A 15 -0.88 -24.93 -0.73
CA SER A 15 0.42 -24.97 -0.06
C SER A 15 1.10 -23.61 0.04
N ILE A 16 0.83 -22.70 -0.89
CA ILE A 16 1.37 -21.33 -0.84
C ILE A 16 0.86 -20.58 0.40
N PHE A 17 -0.33 -20.94 0.88
CA PHE A 17 -1.00 -20.27 1.99
C PHE A 17 -0.81 -20.96 3.35
N ASP A 18 -0.06 -22.08 3.40
CA ASP A 18 0.05 -22.89 4.62
C ASP A 18 0.71 -22.15 5.78
N ASN A 19 1.59 -21.21 5.50
CA ASN A 19 2.27 -20.38 6.52
C ASN A 19 1.58 -19.04 6.78
N MET A 20 0.40 -18.83 6.22
CA MET A 20 -0.38 -17.63 6.40
C MET A 20 -1.43 -17.82 7.49
N VAL A 21 -1.82 -16.71 8.15
CA VAL A 21 -2.94 -16.70 9.09
C VAL A 21 -4.24 -17.12 8.40
N PHE A 22 -4.39 -16.71 7.13
CA PHE A 22 -5.56 -17.06 6.31
C PHE A 22 -5.22 -18.18 5.35
N ASN A 23 -6.20 -19.11 5.12
CA ASN A 23 -6.06 -20.11 4.07
C ASN A 23 -6.36 -19.49 2.69
N LYS A 24 -6.23 -20.28 1.63
CA LYS A 24 -6.49 -19.84 0.24
C LYS A 24 -7.89 -19.24 0.08
N LYS A 25 -8.92 -19.94 0.62
CA LYS A 25 -10.31 -19.49 0.52
C LYS A 25 -10.52 -18.15 1.21
N ASP A 26 -10.00 -18.01 2.43
CA ASP A 26 -10.13 -16.77 3.20
C ASP A 26 -9.39 -15.61 2.53
N THR A 27 -8.21 -15.86 1.99
CA THR A 27 -7.43 -14.87 1.24
C THR A 27 -8.19 -14.40 0.00
N PHE A 28 -8.83 -15.32 -0.71
CA PHE A 28 -9.63 -14.99 -1.90
C PHE A 28 -10.86 -14.16 -1.54
N ILE A 29 -11.56 -14.53 -0.47
CA ILE A 29 -12.74 -13.79 0.03
C ILE A 29 -12.32 -12.39 0.47
N LEU A 30 -11.22 -12.27 1.22
CA LEU A 30 -10.70 -10.98 1.66
C LEU A 30 -10.33 -10.09 0.46
N GLY A 31 -9.65 -10.65 -0.53
CA GLY A 31 -9.29 -9.92 -1.75
C GLY A 31 -10.51 -9.41 -2.49
N LYS A 32 -11.58 -10.23 -2.59
CA LYS A 32 -12.84 -9.81 -3.20
C LYS A 32 -13.50 -8.68 -2.42
N SER A 33 -13.48 -8.76 -1.09
CA SER A 33 -14.05 -7.73 -0.22
C SER A 33 -13.29 -6.43 -0.36
N MET A 34 -11.96 -6.48 -0.38
CA MET A 34 -11.11 -5.30 -0.57
C MET A 34 -11.32 -4.64 -1.93
N LYS A 35 -11.58 -5.40 -2.97
CA LYS A 35 -11.87 -4.88 -4.30
C LYS A 35 -13.07 -3.92 -4.31
N LYS A 36 -14.05 -4.15 -3.44
CA LYS A 36 -15.25 -3.33 -3.33
C LYS A 36 -15.01 -2.04 -2.53
N LEU A 37 -13.91 -1.96 -1.78
CA LEU A 37 -13.58 -0.78 -1.01
C LEU A 37 -12.95 0.27 -1.94
N ASP A 38 -13.57 1.43 -1.96
CA ASP A 38 -13.06 2.57 -2.71
C ASP A 38 -13.25 3.83 -1.86
N PHE A 39 -12.14 4.36 -1.35
CA PHE A 39 -12.12 5.55 -0.51
C PHE A 39 -11.71 6.81 -1.29
N SER A 40 -11.58 6.71 -2.62
CA SER A 40 -11.07 7.82 -3.45
C SER A 40 -11.89 9.10 -3.29
N ASN A 41 -13.20 8.98 -3.05
CA ASN A 41 -14.08 10.13 -2.86
C ASN A 41 -14.06 10.68 -1.44
N THR A 42 -13.41 10.01 -0.48
CA THR A 42 -13.40 10.38 0.94
C THR A 42 -12.05 10.88 1.43
N VAL A 43 -10.96 10.59 0.71
CA VAL A 43 -9.60 11.00 1.13
C VAL A 43 -9.47 12.52 1.20
N GLN A 44 -10.24 13.26 0.43
CA GLN A 44 -10.26 14.71 0.45
C GLN A 44 -10.73 15.29 1.80
N LYS A 45 -11.42 14.49 2.59
CA LYS A 45 -11.89 14.86 3.93
C LYS A 45 -10.80 14.74 5.00
N ILE A 46 -9.68 14.13 4.68
CA ILE A 46 -8.55 14.00 5.62
C ILE A 46 -7.91 15.38 5.79
N LYS A 47 -7.89 15.84 7.04
CA LYS A 47 -7.38 17.18 7.38
C LYS A 47 -6.06 17.12 8.15
N CYS A 48 -5.73 15.97 8.76
CA CYS A 48 -4.48 15.84 9.51
C CYS A 48 -3.28 15.82 8.57
N PRO A 49 -2.09 16.23 9.05
CA PRO A 49 -0.85 16.03 8.30
C PRO A 49 -0.67 14.57 7.93
N THR A 50 -0.38 14.29 6.66
CA THR A 50 -0.33 12.94 6.13
C THR A 50 0.98 12.75 5.37
N PHE A 51 1.66 11.65 5.66
CA PHE A 51 2.88 11.29 4.96
C PHE A 51 2.67 9.96 4.22
N ILE A 52 2.93 10.00 2.92
CA ILE A 52 2.76 8.85 2.03
C ILE A 52 4.14 8.40 1.59
N VAL A 53 4.46 7.13 1.87
CA VAL A 53 5.72 6.54 1.46
C VAL A 53 5.43 5.35 0.54
N CYS A 54 6.10 5.31 -0.59
CA CYS A 54 5.92 4.24 -1.56
C CYS A 54 7.25 3.89 -2.19
N GLY A 55 7.49 2.59 -2.39
CA GLY A 55 8.64 2.14 -3.14
C GLY A 55 8.48 2.41 -4.63
N GLU A 56 9.54 2.83 -5.28
CA GLU A 56 9.55 3.14 -6.72
C GLU A 56 9.09 1.95 -7.58
N LYS A 57 9.46 0.73 -7.15
CA LYS A 57 9.13 -0.50 -7.88
C LYS A 57 7.77 -1.09 -7.52
N ASP A 58 7.05 -0.47 -6.62
CA ASP A 58 5.71 -0.90 -6.23
C ASP A 58 4.69 -0.44 -7.27
N SER A 59 4.72 -1.07 -8.43
CA SER A 59 3.88 -0.71 -9.57
C SER A 59 2.38 -0.83 -9.27
N ALA A 60 2.02 -1.69 -8.31
CA ALA A 60 0.62 -1.89 -7.94
C ALA A 60 0.04 -0.70 -7.16
N ASN A 61 0.87 0.04 -6.43
CA ASN A 61 0.42 1.08 -5.51
C ASN A 61 0.92 2.48 -5.84
N ILE A 62 1.85 2.62 -6.78
CA ILE A 62 2.48 3.93 -7.03
C ILE A 62 1.47 4.97 -7.53
N LYS A 63 0.52 4.57 -8.35
CA LYS A 63 -0.53 5.47 -8.84
C LYS A 63 -1.43 5.94 -7.70
N SER A 64 -1.75 5.03 -6.79
CA SER A 64 -2.54 5.36 -5.60
C SER A 64 -1.80 6.32 -4.68
N ALA A 65 -0.48 6.15 -4.54
CA ALA A 65 0.35 7.06 -3.75
C ALA A 65 0.29 8.48 -4.30
N TYR A 66 0.43 8.64 -5.60
CA TYR A 66 0.29 9.96 -6.24
C TYR A 66 -1.10 10.53 -6.08
N TYR A 67 -2.13 9.72 -6.30
CA TYR A 67 -3.52 10.15 -6.12
C TYR A 67 -3.76 10.68 -4.69
N LEU A 68 -3.31 9.94 -3.69
CA LEU A 68 -3.46 10.36 -2.29
C LEU A 68 -2.73 11.68 -2.02
N SER A 69 -1.51 11.83 -2.53
CA SER A 69 -0.74 13.05 -2.33
C SER A 69 -1.37 14.28 -2.96
N GLU A 70 -2.08 14.10 -4.08
CA GLU A 70 -2.76 15.17 -4.79
C GLU A 70 -4.11 15.54 -4.17
N ASN A 71 -4.76 14.60 -3.49
CA ASN A 71 -6.12 14.77 -3.00
C ASN A 71 -6.24 14.97 -1.49
N ILE A 72 -5.20 14.69 -0.73
CA ILE A 72 -5.16 14.99 0.71
C ILE A 72 -4.47 16.34 0.88
N LYS A 73 -5.16 17.28 1.52
CA LYS A 73 -4.75 18.67 1.60
C LYS A 73 -3.36 18.89 2.21
N ASN A 74 -3.06 18.18 3.29
CA ASN A 74 -1.78 18.32 4.02
C ASN A 74 -0.92 17.08 3.84
N ALA A 75 -0.78 16.59 2.61
CA ALA A 75 -0.03 15.39 2.32
C ALA A 75 1.34 15.69 1.75
N LYS A 76 2.30 14.88 2.14
CA LYS A 76 3.64 14.82 1.54
C LYS A 76 3.89 13.42 1.03
N LEU A 77 4.52 13.31 -0.13
CA LEU A 77 4.84 12.04 -0.77
C LEU A 77 6.35 11.84 -0.85
N LYS A 78 6.80 10.66 -0.48
CA LYS A 78 8.18 10.23 -0.67
C LYS A 78 8.22 8.91 -1.43
N ILE A 79 8.83 8.91 -2.60
CA ILE A 79 9.10 7.71 -3.37
C ILE A 79 10.53 7.25 -3.04
N ILE A 80 10.67 6.02 -2.58
CA ILE A 80 11.96 5.43 -2.23
C ILE A 80 12.50 4.68 -3.45
N LYS A 81 13.65 5.09 -3.94
CA LYS A 81 14.28 4.51 -5.14
C LYS A 81 14.67 3.06 -4.94
N ASN A 82 14.56 2.26 -6.00
CA ASN A 82 14.94 0.85 -6.04
C ASN A 82 14.30 0.00 -4.96
N THR A 83 13.09 0.32 -4.56
CA THR A 83 12.41 -0.31 -3.43
C THR A 83 11.04 -0.79 -3.87
N GLY A 84 10.67 -2.01 -3.48
CA GLY A 84 9.37 -2.61 -3.74
C GLY A 84 8.33 -2.22 -2.68
N HIS A 85 7.35 -3.10 -2.52
CA HIS A 85 6.21 -2.84 -1.64
C HIS A 85 6.59 -2.79 -0.15
N VAL A 86 7.49 -3.66 0.29
CA VAL A 86 7.81 -3.82 1.72
C VAL A 86 8.99 -2.91 2.08
N VAL A 87 8.73 -1.61 2.11
CA VAL A 87 9.75 -0.58 2.33
C VAL A 87 10.47 -0.75 3.67
N ASN A 88 9.73 -1.13 4.71
CA ASN A 88 10.28 -1.33 6.05
C ASN A 88 11.26 -2.51 6.13
N GLU A 89 11.15 -3.49 5.26
CA GLU A 89 12.11 -4.59 5.19
C GLU A 89 13.28 -4.29 4.25
N GLU A 90 13.01 -3.67 3.10
CA GLU A 90 14.02 -3.41 2.10
C GLU A 90 14.92 -2.22 2.45
N LYS A 91 14.36 -1.16 3.02
CA LYS A 91 15.07 0.10 3.31
C LYS A 91 14.70 0.67 4.68
N PRO A 92 14.93 -0.09 5.76
CA PRO A 92 14.49 0.35 7.10
C PRO A 92 15.17 1.64 7.54
N GLN A 93 16.44 1.83 7.22
CA GLN A 93 17.19 3.02 7.63
C GLN A 93 16.71 4.28 6.90
N ILE A 94 16.42 4.15 5.60
CA ILE A 94 15.89 5.27 4.82
C ILE A 94 14.49 5.62 5.31
N LEU A 95 13.66 4.61 5.56
CA LEU A 95 12.31 4.82 6.10
C LEU A 95 12.36 5.55 7.45
N ALA A 96 13.26 5.12 8.34
CA ALA A 96 13.42 5.75 9.65
C ALA A 96 13.78 7.24 9.52
N LYS A 97 14.70 7.57 8.60
CA LYS A 97 15.12 8.95 8.38
C LYS A 97 13.98 9.83 7.84
N VAL A 98 13.22 9.33 6.87
CA VAL A 98 12.14 10.12 6.28
C VAL A 98 11.00 10.31 7.27
N LEU A 99 10.71 9.32 8.10
CA LEU A 99 9.72 9.44 9.17
C LEU A 99 10.15 10.45 10.23
N GLU A 100 11.40 10.39 10.66
CA GLU A 100 11.96 11.34 11.62
C GLU A 100 11.85 12.77 11.10
N GLN A 101 12.22 12.99 9.85
CA GLN A 101 12.12 14.30 9.23
C GLN A 101 10.68 14.80 9.18
N PHE A 102 9.74 13.93 8.83
CA PHE A 102 8.33 14.28 8.80
C PHE A 102 7.82 14.73 10.18
N TYR A 103 8.18 13.96 11.22
CA TYR A 103 7.76 14.29 12.58
C TYR A 103 8.34 15.60 13.10
N LYS A 104 9.52 15.99 12.63
CA LYS A 104 10.13 17.28 13.01
C LYS A 104 9.44 18.50 12.37
N GLU A 105 8.67 18.29 11.32
CA GLU A 105 7.98 19.36 10.61
C GLU A 105 6.59 19.66 11.18
N PHE A 106 6.18 18.97 12.21
CA PHE A 106 4.91 19.23 12.89
C PHE A 106 4.98 20.46 13.74
#